data_de5617d516a1dea24e37f9475ccf3da1
#
_entry.id   de5617d516a1dea24e37f9475ccf3da1
#
_cell.length_a   1.000
_cell.length_b   1.000
_cell.length_c   1.000
_cell.angle_alpha   90.00
_cell.angle_beta   90.00
_cell.angle_gamma   90.00
#
_symmetry.space_group_name_H-M   'P 1'
#
loop_
_entity.id
_entity.type
_entity.pdbx_description
1 polymer ?
#
loop_
_entity_poly.entity_id
_entity_poly.type
_entity_poly.pdbx_seq_one_letter_code
_entity_poly.pdbx_strand_id
1 'polypeptide(L)'
;RFSGDAVALIAAENEKAAIKAMKLIKVKYEVLEPVLDFHTAKDNSVLVHPEEDWFPPCPVGGDNKRNLVASGCDFDGDVEGIMADCDITIDHTYHMKAYNQAMMEPFICYTSLDRYGRLHVVSSTQIVFHTRRILSNALGIPKSRIRVEKPRIGGGFGAKQTAVCDV
;
A
#
# COMPACT_ATOMS: atom_id res chain seq x y z
N ARG A 1 9.71 0.86 -8.09
CA ARG A 1 10.28 -0.19 -7.24
C ARG A 1 9.72 -1.57 -7.57
N PHE A 2 8.53 -1.62 -8.10
CA PHE A 2 7.88 -2.86 -8.52
C PHE A 2 7.14 -2.67 -9.85
N SER A 3 6.79 -3.76 -10.50
CA SER A 3 6.00 -3.72 -11.73
C SER A 3 4.59 -3.19 -11.42
N GLY A 4 4.20 -2.10 -12.08
CA GLY A 4 2.94 -1.39 -11.82
C GLY A 4 3.08 -0.12 -10.98
N ASP A 5 4.30 0.22 -10.53
CA ASP A 5 4.56 1.49 -9.87
C ASP A 5 4.28 2.68 -10.80
N ALA A 6 3.58 3.71 -10.31
CA ALA A 6 3.17 4.86 -11.12
C ALA A 6 4.39 5.69 -11.53
N VAL A 7 4.54 5.94 -12.83
CA VAL A 7 5.68 6.68 -13.40
C VAL A 7 5.26 8.08 -13.84
N ALA A 8 4.05 8.25 -14.34
CA ALA A 8 3.55 9.53 -14.81
C ALA A 8 2.03 9.60 -14.68
N LEU A 9 1.52 10.81 -14.46
CA LEU A 9 0.10 11.14 -14.47
C LEU A 9 -0.17 12.13 -15.59
N ILE A 10 -1.31 11.95 -16.27
CA ILE A 10 -1.73 12.82 -17.37
C ILE A 10 -3.11 13.38 -17.08
N ALA A 11 -3.23 14.69 -17.18
CA ALA A 11 -4.51 15.37 -17.21
C ALA A 11 -4.74 15.99 -18.61
N ALA A 12 -5.91 15.80 -19.18
CA ALA A 12 -6.26 16.33 -20.51
C ALA A 12 -7.76 16.67 -20.58
N GLU A 13 -8.13 17.45 -21.59
CA GLU A 13 -9.53 17.88 -21.81
C GLU A 13 -10.49 16.72 -22.11
N ASN A 14 -9.97 15.62 -22.66
CA ASN A 14 -10.74 14.43 -22.97
C ASN A 14 -9.83 13.18 -23.02
N GLU A 15 -10.45 12.01 -22.95
CA GLU A 15 -9.76 10.73 -22.95
C GLU A 15 -8.86 10.51 -24.18
N LYS A 16 -9.33 10.92 -25.39
CA LYS A 16 -8.52 10.77 -26.62
C LYS A 16 -7.23 11.57 -26.56
N ALA A 17 -7.26 12.76 -25.98
CA ALA A 17 -6.07 13.58 -25.76
C ALA A 17 -5.15 12.94 -24.73
N ALA A 18 -5.69 12.42 -23.63
CA ALA A 18 -4.93 11.70 -22.60
C ALA A 18 -4.20 10.48 -23.18
N ILE A 19 -4.91 9.64 -23.95
CA ILE A 19 -4.31 8.45 -24.60
C ILE A 19 -3.21 8.83 -25.59
N LYS A 20 -3.41 9.92 -26.37
CA LYS A 20 -2.35 10.41 -27.27
C LYS A 20 -1.13 10.89 -26.49
N ALA A 21 -1.33 11.66 -25.43
CA ALA A 21 -0.25 12.16 -24.59
C ALA A 21 0.52 11.01 -23.92
N MET A 22 -0.18 9.99 -23.42
CA MET A 22 0.45 8.80 -22.83
C MET A 22 1.42 8.11 -23.79
N LYS A 23 1.06 8.01 -25.07
CA LYS A 23 1.93 7.39 -26.11
C LYS A 23 3.17 8.22 -26.43
N LEU A 24 3.21 9.48 -26.08
CA LEU A 24 4.35 10.36 -26.29
C LEU A 24 5.37 10.33 -25.16
N ILE A 25 4.98 9.80 -23.99
CA ILE A 25 5.87 9.68 -22.85
C ILE A 25 6.92 8.62 -23.13
N LYS A 26 8.18 9.03 -23.04
CA LYS A 26 9.34 8.14 -23.14
C LYS A 26 10.00 8.04 -21.78
N VAL A 27 10.09 6.84 -21.24
CA VAL A 27 10.73 6.58 -19.96
C VAL A 27 12.09 5.94 -20.22
N LYS A 28 13.12 6.51 -19.61
CA LYS A 28 14.45 5.92 -19.56
C LYS A 28 14.72 5.41 -18.16
N TYR A 29 14.94 4.12 -18.04
CA TYR A 29 15.21 3.47 -16.76
C TYR A 29 16.70 3.28 -16.55
N GLU A 30 17.16 3.53 -15.35
CA GLU A 30 18.39 2.97 -14.81
C GLU A 30 18.00 1.73 -14.02
N VAL A 31 18.53 0.58 -14.43
CA VAL A 31 18.20 -0.71 -13.79
C VAL A 31 19.16 -0.90 -12.62
N LEU A 32 18.60 -0.93 -11.41
CA LEU A 32 19.35 -1.18 -10.19
C LEU A 32 19.36 -2.69 -9.87
N GLU A 33 20.26 -3.09 -8.98
CA GLU A 33 20.30 -4.48 -8.51
C GLU A 33 19.01 -4.81 -7.74
N PRO A 34 18.27 -5.86 -8.15
CA PRO A 34 17.00 -6.18 -7.55
C PRO A 34 17.15 -7.01 -6.27
N VAL A 35 16.29 -6.74 -5.28
CA VAL A 35 16.11 -7.59 -4.09
C VAL A 35 14.76 -8.31 -4.25
N LEU A 36 14.78 -9.56 -4.69
CA LEU A 36 13.59 -10.32 -5.07
C LEU A 36 13.20 -11.41 -4.08
N ASP A 37 14.15 -11.87 -3.28
CA ASP A 37 13.92 -12.91 -2.28
C ASP A 37 13.80 -12.29 -0.88
N PHE A 38 12.62 -12.35 -0.29
CA PHE A 38 12.38 -11.80 1.04
C PHE A 38 13.16 -12.54 2.15
N HIS A 39 13.58 -13.79 1.93
CA HIS A 39 14.41 -14.52 2.90
C HIS A 39 15.83 -13.95 3.01
N THR A 40 16.33 -13.36 1.92
CA THR A 40 17.65 -12.75 1.85
C THR A 40 17.62 -11.22 1.82
N ALA A 41 16.41 -10.62 1.87
CA ALA A 41 16.24 -9.18 1.83
C ALA A 41 16.66 -8.49 3.13
N LYS A 42 16.37 -9.12 4.27
CA LYS A 42 16.73 -8.59 5.58
C LYS A 42 18.25 -8.46 5.70
N ASP A 43 18.70 -7.29 6.15
CA ASP A 43 20.11 -6.95 6.33
C ASP A 43 20.98 -7.10 5.06
N ASN A 44 20.35 -7.04 3.88
CA ASN A 44 21.03 -7.04 2.59
C ASN A 44 21.78 -5.71 2.38
N SER A 45 22.93 -5.76 1.68
CA SER A 45 23.70 -4.57 1.34
C SER A 45 22.99 -3.65 0.33
N VAL A 46 22.09 -4.22 -0.48
CA VAL A 46 21.24 -3.47 -1.40
C VAL A 46 19.95 -3.08 -0.69
N LEU A 47 19.70 -1.79 -0.54
CA LEU A 47 18.51 -1.27 0.13
C LEU A 47 17.40 -0.98 -0.89
N VAL A 48 16.20 -1.50 -0.63
CA VAL A 48 15.01 -1.22 -1.44
C VAL A 48 14.55 0.22 -1.27
N HIS A 49 14.69 0.78 -0.07
CA HIS A 49 14.40 2.17 0.28
C HIS A 49 15.61 2.82 0.94
N PRO A 50 16.57 3.34 0.14
CA PRO A 50 17.79 3.95 0.66
C PRO A 50 17.59 5.38 1.18
N GLU A 51 16.41 5.97 0.97
CA GLU A 51 16.12 7.36 1.32
C GLU A 51 16.27 7.61 2.83
N GLU A 52 16.97 8.67 3.21
CA GLU A 52 17.21 9.02 4.62
C GLU A 52 15.94 9.51 5.34
N ASP A 53 15.03 10.12 4.58
CA ASP A 53 13.75 10.64 5.06
C ASP A 53 12.61 9.63 4.98
N TRP A 54 12.92 8.36 4.64
CA TRP A 54 11.92 7.31 4.63
C TRP A 54 11.36 7.06 6.03
N PHE A 55 10.06 6.90 6.12
CA PHE A 55 9.38 6.46 7.35
C PHE A 55 8.22 5.52 7.00
N PRO A 56 7.91 4.55 7.86
CA PRO A 56 6.75 3.69 7.65
C PRO A 56 5.45 4.49 7.85
N PRO A 57 4.40 4.22 7.07
CA PRO A 57 3.12 4.92 7.18
C PRO A 57 2.40 4.66 8.52
N CYS A 58 2.82 3.66 9.26
CA CYS A 58 2.35 3.33 10.61
C CYS A 58 3.49 2.73 11.45
N PRO A 59 3.42 2.83 12.80
CA PRO A 59 4.49 2.37 13.68
C PRO A 59 4.46 0.85 13.85
N VAL A 60 4.94 0.13 12.86
CA VAL A 60 4.97 -1.36 12.82
C VAL A 60 6.38 -1.92 12.96
N GLY A 61 7.34 -1.11 13.41
CA GLY A 61 8.74 -1.54 13.56
C GLY A 61 9.47 -1.75 12.23
N GLY A 62 9.09 -0.95 11.19
CA GLY A 62 9.80 -0.94 9.92
C GLY A 62 11.16 -0.25 10.03
N ASP A 63 12.15 -0.77 9.32
CA ASP A 63 13.50 -0.23 9.22
C ASP A 63 14.03 -0.38 7.79
N ASN A 64 14.10 0.72 7.05
CA ASN A 64 14.55 0.70 5.67
C ASN A 64 16.04 0.35 5.52
N LYS A 65 16.86 0.67 6.49
CA LYS A 65 18.29 0.36 6.49
C LYS A 65 18.58 -1.14 6.64
N ARG A 66 17.56 -1.88 7.04
CA ARG A 66 17.59 -3.33 7.18
C ARG A 66 16.68 -4.07 6.22
N ASN A 67 16.03 -3.34 5.30
CA ASN A 67 14.96 -3.86 4.44
C ASN A 67 13.81 -4.52 5.22
N LEU A 68 13.52 -4.03 6.43
CA LEU A 68 12.41 -4.52 7.25
C LEU A 68 11.14 -3.71 6.99
N VAL A 69 10.09 -4.39 6.58
CA VAL A 69 8.75 -3.79 6.42
C VAL A 69 8.08 -3.59 7.77
N ALA A 70 8.23 -4.58 8.65
CA ALA A 70 7.67 -4.57 10.00
C ALA A 70 8.50 -5.48 10.89
N SER A 71 8.49 -5.21 12.19
CA SER A 71 9.01 -6.10 13.22
C SER A 71 8.21 -5.91 14.51
N GLY A 72 8.03 -6.96 15.25
CA GLY A 72 7.35 -6.93 16.53
C GLY A 72 7.51 -8.27 17.22
N CYS A 73 7.39 -8.25 18.54
CA CYS A 73 7.33 -9.43 19.38
C CYS A 73 6.30 -9.20 20.47
N ASP A 74 5.47 -10.18 20.72
CA ASP A 74 4.50 -10.17 21.81
C ASP A 74 4.58 -11.51 22.51
N PHE A 75 4.75 -11.49 23.82
CA PHE A 75 4.87 -12.69 24.63
C PHE A 75 4.36 -12.43 26.05
N ASP A 76 3.85 -13.44 26.70
CA ASP A 76 3.38 -13.42 28.09
C ASP A 76 4.09 -14.51 28.89
N GLY A 77 4.68 -14.13 30.00
CA GLY A 77 5.41 -15.01 30.89
C GLY A 77 6.75 -15.52 30.35
N ASP A 78 7.26 -16.59 30.96
CA ASP A 78 8.50 -17.28 30.58
C ASP A 78 8.22 -18.32 29.49
N VAL A 79 8.20 -17.89 28.25
CA VAL A 79 7.90 -18.75 27.10
C VAL A 79 8.94 -19.86 26.94
N GLU A 80 10.23 -19.54 27.13
CA GLU A 80 11.31 -20.51 26.98
C GLU A 80 11.24 -21.59 28.06
N GLY A 81 11.00 -21.22 29.33
CA GLY A 81 10.81 -22.15 30.41
C GLY A 81 9.61 -23.06 30.22
N ILE A 82 8.46 -22.48 29.78
CA ILE A 82 7.27 -23.27 29.48
C ILE A 82 7.51 -24.24 28.33
N MET A 83 8.17 -23.82 27.26
CA MET A 83 8.49 -24.68 26.12
C MET A 83 9.46 -25.83 26.51
N ALA A 84 10.41 -25.56 27.41
CA ALA A 84 11.33 -26.56 27.89
C ALA A 84 10.66 -27.63 28.79
N ASP A 85 9.57 -27.30 29.47
CA ASP A 85 8.78 -28.18 30.36
C ASP A 85 7.66 -28.94 29.61
N CYS A 86 7.51 -28.73 28.31
CA CYS A 86 6.52 -29.44 27.50
C CYS A 86 6.98 -30.87 27.18
N ASP A 87 6.08 -31.84 27.27
CA ASP A 87 6.36 -33.25 26.89
C ASP A 87 6.65 -33.37 25.38
N ILE A 88 6.02 -32.49 24.55
CA ILE A 88 6.20 -32.50 23.10
C ILE A 88 6.25 -31.05 22.63
N THR A 89 7.28 -30.71 21.86
CA THR A 89 7.39 -29.45 21.13
C THR A 89 7.47 -29.71 19.64
N ILE A 90 6.77 -28.87 18.83
CA ILE A 90 6.77 -28.97 17.37
C ILE A 90 7.29 -27.63 16.82
N ASP A 91 8.35 -27.71 16.04
CA ASP A 91 8.88 -26.60 15.23
C ASP A 91 8.78 -27.01 13.77
N HIS A 92 8.01 -26.23 12.99
CA HIS A 92 7.81 -26.53 11.59
C HIS A 92 7.62 -25.25 10.76
N THR A 93 8.22 -25.22 9.57
CA THR A 93 8.07 -24.12 8.62
C THR A 93 7.07 -24.47 7.55
N TYR A 94 6.05 -23.62 7.40
CA TYR A 94 5.02 -23.76 6.38
C TYR A 94 5.25 -22.76 5.26
N HIS A 95 5.13 -23.20 4.00
CA HIS A 95 5.26 -22.35 2.83
C HIS A 95 3.90 -22.18 2.14
N MET A 96 3.51 -20.93 1.95
CA MET A 96 2.33 -20.57 1.17
C MET A 96 2.71 -19.57 0.07
N LYS A 97 2.15 -19.74 -1.11
CA LYS A 97 2.30 -18.76 -2.18
C LYS A 97 1.44 -17.53 -1.88
N ALA A 98 1.94 -16.36 -2.24
CA ALA A 98 1.12 -15.16 -2.28
C ALA A 98 0.10 -15.25 -3.43
N TYR A 99 -1.15 -14.89 -3.16
CA TYR A 99 -2.23 -14.85 -4.13
C TYR A 99 -2.79 -13.44 -4.24
N ASN A 100 -3.25 -13.09 -5.45
CA ASN A 100 -4.04 -11.89 -5.64
C ASN A 100 -5.41 -12.07 -4.95
N GLN A 101 -5.95 -11.00 -4.37
CA GLN A 101 -7.25 -10.99 -3.70
C GLN A 101 -8.41 -11.33 -4.64
N ALA A 102 -8.26 -11.05 -5.94
CA ALA A 102 -9.19 -11.42 -7.01
C ALA A 102 -10.66 -11.10 -6.70
N MET A 103 -10.91 -9.95 -6.05
CA MET A 103 -12.28 -9.47 -5.83
C MET A 103 -12.98 -9.24 -7.17
N MET A 104 -14.28 -9.61 -7.23
CA MET A 104 -15.06 -9.48 -8.47
C MET A 104 -15.25 -8.03 -8.89
N GLU A 105 -15.44 -7.12 -7.94
CA GLU A 105 -15.45 -5.68 -8.20
C GLU A 105 -14.03 -5.15 -8.19
N PRO A 106 -13.51 -4.59 -9.30
CA PRO A 106 -12.20 -3.94 -9.33
C PRO A 106 -12.17 -2.68 -8.47
N PHE A 107 -11.05 -1.99 -8.46
CA PHE A 107 -10.95 -0.68 -7.87
C PHE A 107 -11.75 0.31 -8.71
N ILE A 108 -12.56 1.14 -8.04
CA ILE A 108 -13.36 2.17 -8.70
C ILE A 108 -13.57 3.36 -7.78
N CYS A 109 -13.51 4.54 -8.35
CA CYS A 109 -13.73 5.80 -7.66
C CYS A 109 -14.51 6.75 -8.55
N TYR A 110 -15.38 7.54 -7.93
CA TYR A 110 -16.07 8.68 -8.54
C TYR A 110 -15.86 9.92 -7.67
N THR A 111 -15.52 11.04 -8.29
CA THR A 111 -15.25 12.28 -7.58
C THR A 111 -16.12 13.43 -8.13
N SER A 112 -16.54 14.30 -7.23
CA SER A 112 -17.29 15.51 -7.56
C SER A 112 -17.07 16.58 -6.49
N LEU A 113 -17.47 17.81 -6.76
CA LEU A 113 -17.62 18.81 -5.71
C LEU A 113 -19.07 18.79 -5.20
N ASP A 114 -19.24 18.77 -3.89
CA ASP A 114 -20.55 18.90 -3.29
C ASP A 114 -21.04 20.38 -3.30
N ARG A 115 -22.30 20.61 -2.91
CA ARG A 115 -22.88 21.95 -2.86
C ARG A 115 -22.15 22.96 -1.96
N TYR A 116 -21.26 22.48 -1.09
CA TYR A 116 -20.41 23.31 -0.23
C TYR A 116 -19.00 23.49 -0.77
N GLY A 117 -18.74 23.02 -2.00
CA GLY A 117 -17.42 23.04 -2.62
C GLY A 117 -16.41 22.11 -1.95
N ARG A 118 -16.85 21.07 -1.24
CA ARG A 118 -15.97 20.03 -0.70
C ARG A 118 -15.77 18.94 -1.73
N LEU A 119 -14.57 18.38 -1.76
CA LEU A 119 -14.28 17.18 -2.55
C LEU A 119 -15.13 16.01 -2.01
N HIS A 120 -16.06 15.53 -2.82
CA HIS A 120 -16.85 14.34 -2.52
C HIS A 120 -16.28 13.17 -3.33
N VAL A 121 -15.89 12.13 -2.64
CA VAL A 121 -15.25 10.93 -3.17
C VAL A 121 -16.12 9.74 -2.82
N VAL A 122 -16.67 9.07 -3.82
CA VAL A 122 -17.37 7.79 -3.67
C VAL A 122 -16.40 6.72 -4.13
N SER A 123 -15.94 5.89 -3.24
CA SER A 123 -14.88 4.91 -3.51
C SER A 123 -15.23 3.52 -2.98
N SER A 124 -14.84 2.53 -3.75
CA SER A 124 -14.88 1.11 -3.38
C SER A 124 -13.78 0.79 -2.35
N THR A 125 -13.83 1.44 -1.19
CA THR A 125 -12.84 1.33 -0.12
C THR A 125 -13.34 0.54 1.07
N GLN A 126 -12.44 -0.16 1.78
CA GLN A 126 -12.74 -0.77 3.08
C GLN A 126 -12.62 0.24 4.24
N ILE A 127 -11.91 1.37 4.04
CA ILE A 127 -11.45 2.25 5.12
C ILE A 127 -11.66 3.74 4.81
N VAL A 128 -12.89 4.21 4.85
CA VAL A 128 -13.33 5.58 4.53
C VAL A 128 -12.47 6.67 5.19
N PHE A 129 -12.16 6.52 6.47
CA PHE A 129 -11.40 7.53 7.21
C PHE A 129 -9.91 7.56 6.84
N HIS A 130 -9.32 6.40 6.54
CA HIS A 130 -7.95 6.34 6.04
C HIS A 130 -7.84 6.94 4.65
N THR A 131 -8.75 6.60 3.73
CA THR A 131 -8.83 7.20 2.39
C THR A 131 -8.90 8.72 2.50
N ARG A 132 -9.77 9.26 3.36
CA ARG A 132 -9.85 10.70 3.60
C ARG A 132 -8.54 11.31 4.10
N ARG A 133 -7.84 10.62 5.00
CA ARG A 133 -6.55 11.07 5.52
C ARG A 133 -5.48 11.08 4.44
N ILE A 134 -5.40 10.02 3.64
CA ILE A 134 -4.43 9.89 2.55
C ILE A 134 -4.66 11.00 1.51
N LEU A 135 -5.91 11.20 1.09
CA LEU A 135 -6.27 12.26 0.15
C LEU A 135 -5.94 13.66 0.71
N SER A 136 -6.21 13.90 1.99
CA SER A 136 -5.87 15.16 2.64
C SER A 136 -4.37 15.45 2.59
N ASN A 137 -3.56 14.44 2.86
CA ASN A 137 -2.09 14.56 2.83
C ASN A 137 -1.57 14.73 1.40
N ALA A 138 -2.08 13.95 0.46
CA ALA A 138 -1.63 13.97 -0.93
C ALA A 138 -1.99 15.26 -1.65
N LEU A 139 -3.20 15.80 -1.39
CA LEU A 139 -3.71 17.01 -2.05
C LEU A 139 -3.39 18.30 -1.28
N GLY A 140 -2.88 18.22 -0.05
CA GLY A 140 -2.60 19.37 0.79
C GLY A 140 -3.86 20.13 1.24
N ILE A 141 -5.03 19.50 1.24
CA ILE A 141 -6.30 20.13 1.64
C ILE A 141 -6.82 19.58 2.97
N PRO A 142 -7.48 20.41 3.79
CA PRO A 142 -7.96 19.96 5.11
C PRO A 142 -8.98 18.80 4.99
N LYS A 143 -8.94 17.86 5.93
CA LYS A 143 -9.91 16.74 6.01
C LYS A 143 -11.37 17.20 6.04
N SER A 144 -11.65 18.37 6.60
CA SER A 144 -12.98 18.99 6.62
C SER A 144 -13.51 19.35 5.23
N ARG A 145 -12.61 19.50 4.24
CA ARG A 145 -12.96 19.77 2.84
C ARG A 145 -13.10 18.53 1.99
N ILE A 146 -12.96 17.32 2.60
CA ILE A 146 -13.07 16.04 1.91
C ILE A 146 -14.17 15.21 2.57
N ARG A 147 -15.13 14.76 1.78
CA ARG A 147 -16.13 13.77 2.14
C ARG A 147 -15.86 12.49 1.35
N VAL A 148 -15.55 11.41 2.06
CA VAL A 148 -15.44 10.08 1.46
C VAL A 148 -16.67 9.27 1.81
N GLU A 149 -17.26 8.64 0.82
CA GLU A 149 -18.43 7.78 0.95
C GLU A 149 -18.11 6.39 0.38
N LYS A 150 -18.50 5.37 1.11
CA LYS A 150 -18.38 3.97 0.71
C LYS A 150 -19.74 3.42 0.33
N PRO A 151 -20.00 3.06 -0.94
CA PRO A 151 -21.16 2.28 -1.33
C PRO A 151 -21.00 0.82 -0.87
N ARG A 152 -21.92 -0.06 -1.24
CA ARG A 152 -21.69 -1.50 -1.15
C ARG A 152 -20.54 -1.88 -2.06
N ILE A 153 -19.61 -2.68 -1.56
CA ILE A 153 -18.42 -3.12 -2.29
C ILE A 153 -18.49 -4.62 -2.60
N GLY A 154 -18.04 -4.98 -3.78
CA GLY A 154 -18.02 -6.37 -4.29
C GLY A 154 -16.75 -7.12 -3.94
N GLY A 155 -16.36 -7.10 -2.66
CA GLY A 155 -15.15 -7.71 -2.12
C GLY A 155 -13.99 -6.72 -1.97
N GLY A 156 -13.07 -7.05 -1.08
CA GLY A 156 -11.87 -6.25 -0.82
C GLY A 156 -10.70 -7.10 -0.39
N PHE A 157 -10.91 -8.02 0.55
CA PHE A 157 -9.91 -9.00 1.03
C PHE A 157 -8.55 -8.36 1.39
N GLY A 158 -8.58 -7.13 1.94
CA GLY A 158 -7.40 -6.35 2.27
C GLY A 158 -6.88 -5.43 1.15
N ALA A 159 -7.15 -5.70 -0.12
CA ALA A 159 -6.65 -4.88 -1.22
C ALA A 159 -7.18 -3.43 -1.20
N LYS A 160 -8.42 -3.25 -0.70
CA LYS A 160 -9.07 -1.93 -0.63
C LYS A 160 -8.89 -1.24 0.73
N GLN A 161 -7.80 -1.56 1.45
CA GLN A 161 -7.43 -0.95 2.73
C GLN A 161 -6.43 0.21 2.59
N THR A 162 -6.17 0.66 1.39
CA THR A 162 -5.36 1.86 1.11
C THR A 162 -6.04 2.68 0.03
N ALA A 163 -5.65 3.93 -0.14
CA ALA A 163 -5.98 4.68 -1.33
C ALA A 163 -5.01 4.24 -2.43
N VAL A 164 -5.51 3.48 -3.38
CA VAL A 164 -4.77 3.06 -4.56
C VAL A 164 -5.00 4.03 -5.71
N CYS A 165 -4.42 3.76 -6.87
CA CYS A 165 -4.40 4.70 -8.02
C CYS A 165 -5.79 5.09 -8.57
N ASP A 166 -6.86 4.50 -8.08
CA ASP A 166 -8.24 4.76 -8.47
C ASP A 166 -8.94 5.86 -7.64
N VAL A 167 -8.28 6.39 -6.62
CA VAL A 167 -8.83 7.42 -5.73
C VAL A 167 -8.18 8.78 -5.92
#